data_87e918d49181f36000d60d45cf6977f1
#
_entry.id   87e918d49181f36000d60d45cf6977f1
#
_cell.length_a   1.000
_cell.length_b   1.000
_cell.length_c   1.000
_cell.angle_alpha   90.00
_cell.angle_beta   90.00
_cell.angle_gamma   90.00
#
_symmetry.space_group_name_H-M   'P 1'
#
loop_
_entity.id
_entity.type
_entity.pdbx_description
1 polymer ?
#
loop_
_entity_poly.entity_id
_entity_poly.type
_entity_poly.pdbx_seq_one_letter_code
_entity_poly.pdbx_strand_id
1 'polypeptide(L)'
;MIKFCLISIFWLCQFSHVFAITLSNITYTGKVVSLEFSGAVSPDIFSLNGDQPRVVIDLPKAVLSSSPKVINGFGDITQIRLANREKGLRIVLDLLPSARMLSNEIKRNKIHIKFEQKAKIKNTILLTSDIPRPRVAPNSKKLVIKPIIVIDPGHGGRDPGAIGNNGTFEKSITTKTSVELKNLLLKEKKYEVILTRSNDEYIDHEKRIRIARERGADLFISVHADSTANKSARGASVYTLADRAKSRSKRLVDSQNWILDVNLAAQSEPVSDILVELAQRSTSNQSEKFADILLAELKASTRLIGNSHRRAGYYVLLAPDVPAVLLEMGFLSNIDDEKLLNSAVHRKKVLKSVVRSVNKYFDE
;
A
#
# COMPACT_ATOMS: atom_id res chain seq x y z
N MET A 1 -26.53 -8.30 -77.87
CA MET A 1 -25.37 -8.59 -76.96
C MET A 1 -25.11 -7.36 -76.16
N ILE A 2 -25.62 -7.31 -74.93
CA ILE A 2 -25.46 -6.18 -74.03
C ILE A 2 -24.40 -6.62 -72.99
N LYS A 3 -23.24 -5.94 -72.89
CA LYS A 3 -22.18 -6.18 -71.91
C LYS A 3 -22.52 -5.41 -70.68
N PHE A 4 -22.81 -6.13 -69.57
CA PHE A 4 -22.89 -5.57 -68.23
C PHE A 4 -21.47 -5.38 -67.66
N CYS A 5 -21.11 -4.12 -67.37
CA CYS A 5 -19.89 -3.80 -66.66
C CYS A 5 -20.21 -3.74 -65.16
N LEU A 6 -19.70 -4.70 -64.36
CA LEU A 6 -19.79 -4.74 -62.92
C LEU A 6 -18.70 -3.82 -62.33
N ILE A 7 -19.09 -2.67 -61.80
CA ILE A 7 -18.20 -1.80 -61.04
C ILE A 7 -18.24 -2.28 -59.58
N SER A 8 -17.17 -2.94 -59.14
CA SER A 8 -16.93 -3.30 -57.73
C SER A 8 -16.45 -2.07 -56.97
N ILE A 9 -17.33 -1.50 -56.16
CA ILE A 9 -16.94 -0.42 -55.21
C ILE A 9 -16.27 -1.08 -54.02
N PHE A 10 -14.94 -0.95 -53.92
CA PHE A 10 -14.13 -1.34 -52.76
C PHE A 10 -14.30 -0.25 -51.67
N TRP A 11 -15.13 -0.53 -50.68
CA TRP A 11 -15.27 0.32 -49.51
C TRP A 11 -14.04 0.08 -48.60
N LEU A 12 -13.04 0.98 -48.67
CA LEU A 12 -11.92 0.98 -47.72
C LEU A 12 -12.46 1.44 -46.37
N CYS A 13 -12.74 0.49 -45.48
CA CYS A 13 -13.00 0.79 -44.07
C CYS A 13 -11.70 1.24 -43.44
N GLN A 14 -11.45 2.54 -43.34
CA GLN A 14 -10.35 3.09 -42.59
C GLN A 14 -10.65 2.88 -41.11
N PHE A 15 -10.07 1.85 -40.50
CA PHE A 15 -10.00 1.72 -39.03
C PHE A 15 -9.08 2.82 -38.50
N SER A 16 -9.66 3.91 -38.07
CA SER A 16 -8.96 4.92 -37.28
C SER A 16 -8.63 4.27 -35.94
N HIS A 17 -7.38 3.86 -35.73
CA HIS A 17 -6.88 3.47 -34.43
C HIS A 17 -6.92 4.69 -33.50
N VAL A 18 -7.97 4.82 -32.73
CA VAL A 18 -8.03 5.79 -31.65
C VAL A 18 -7.08 5.30 -30.56
N PHE A 19 -5.87 5.83 -30.53
CA PHE A 19 -4.95 5.58 -29.42
C PHE A 19 -5.56 6.13 -28.16
N ALA A 20 -5.72 5.29 -27.13
CA ALA A 20 -6.22 5.72 -25.84
C ALA A 20 -5.23 6.73 -25.21
N ILE A 21 -5.77 7.83 -24.68
CA ILE A 21 -4.98 8.83 -23.97
C ILE A 21 -4.56 8.23 -22.64
N THR A 22 -3.26 8.25 -22.33
CA THR A 22 -2.72 7.71 -21.07
C THR A 22 -2.10 8.78 -20.20
N LEU A 23 -2.23 8.66 -18.88
CA LEU A 23 -1.51 9.49 -17.94
C LEU A 23 -0.03 9.09 -17.95
N SER A 24 0.86 10.04 -18.27
CA SER A 24 2.29 9.81 -18.40
C SER A 24 3.11 10.29 -17.20
N ASN A 25 2.65 11.35 -16.51
CA ASN A 25 3.40 11.92 -15.40
C ASN A 25 2.51 12.66 -14.41
N ILE A 26 2.92 12.65 -13.13
CA ILE A 26 2.32 13.46 -12.04
C ILE A 26 3.47 14.16 -11.32
N THR A 27 3.42 15.48 -11.23
CA THR A 27 4.40 16.28 -10.50
C THR A 27 3.73 17.25 -9.54
N TYR A 28 4.42 17.60 -8.46
CA TYR A 28 3.98 18.62 -7.51
C TYR A 28 5.10 19.62 -7.25
N THR A 29 4.82 20.88 -7.47
CA THR A 29 5.79 21.96 -7.28
C THR A 29 5.07 23.23 -6.83
N GLY A 30 5.49 23.82 -5.70
CA GLY A 30 4.97 25.09 -5.24
C GLY A 30 3.45 25.15 -5.05
N LYS A 31 2.83 24.10 -4.49
CA LYS A 31 1.37 23.94 -4.32
C LYS A 31 0.58 23.73 -5.62
N VAL A 32 1.26 23.35 -6.70
CA VAL A 32 0.63 23.00 -7.97
C VAL A 32 0.87 21.53 -8.26
N VAL A 33 -0.22 20.77 -8.45
CA VAL A 33 -0.16 19.43 -9.07
C VAL A 33 -0.25 19.61 -10.57
N SER A 34 0.64 18.96 -11.30
CA SER A 34 0.62 18.90 -12.76
C SER A 34 0.47 17.44 -13.19
N LEU A 35 -0.59 17.18 -13.95
CA LEU A 35 -0.88 15.89 -14.58
C LEU A 35 -0.58 16.02 -16.07
N GLU A 36 0.24 15.11 -16.62
CA GLU A 36 0.63 15.12 -18.03
C GLU A 36 0.14 13.86 -18.73
N PHE A 37 -0.39 14.00 -19.94
CA PHE A 37 -1.04 12.93 -20.71
C PHE A 37 -0.38 12.77 -22.08
N SER A 38 -0.52 11.57 -22.67
CA SER A 38 0.00 11.28 -24.02
C SER A 38 -0.72 12.05 -25.15
N GLY A 39 -1.89 12.60 -24.87
CA GLY A 39 -2.71 13.35 -25.84
C GLY A 39 -3.55 14.44 -25.18
N ALA A 40 -4.27 15.19 -25.98
CA ALA A 40 -5.14 16.29 -25.51
C ALA A 40 -6.28 15.74 -24.65
N VAL A 41 -6.52 16.37 -23.48
CA VAL A 41 -7.56 15.97 -22.53
C VAL A 41 -8.61 17.06 -22.36
N SER A 42 -9.83 16.64 -22.06
CA SER A 42 -10.96 17.51 -21.70
C SER A 42 -11.56 16.99 -20.40
N PRO A 43 -10.98 17.35 -19.24
CA PRO A 43 -11.44 16.88 -17.95
C PRO A 43 -12.69 17.59 -17.47
N ASP A 44 -13.49 16.89 -16.65
CA ASP A 44 -14.43 17.50 -15.71
C ASP A 44 -13.76 17.52 -14.33
N ILE A 45 -13.61 18.72 -13.72
CA ILE A 45 -12.88 18.93 -12.47
C ILE A 45 -13.81 19.58 -11.45
N PHE A 46 -14.01 18.90 -10.32
CA PHE A 46 -14.84 19.43 -9.22
C PHE A 46 -14.26 19.11 -7.86
N SER A 47 -14.62 19.91 -6.86
CA SER A 47 -14.22 19.73 -5.47
C SER A 47 -15.36 19.21 -4.63
N LEU A 48 -15.07 18.24 -3.77
CA LEU A 48 -15.94 17.79 -2.69
C LEU A 48 -15.37 18.34 -1.39
N ASN A 49 -16.15 19.23 -0.75
CA ASN A 49 -15.79 19.86 0.51
C ASN A 49 -16.36 19.06 1.68
N GLY A 50 -15.77 19.16 2.87
CA GLY A 50 -16.16 18.45 4.09
C GLY A 50 -14.95 18.16 4.96
N ASP A 51 -15.09 17.23 5.88
CA ASP A 51 -14.01 16.82 6.80
C ASP A 51 -12.84 16.14 6.07
N GLN A 52 -13.14 15.52 4.94
CA GLN A 52 -12.18 14.93 4.02
C GLN A 52 -12.31 15.57 2.64
N PRO A 53 -11.77 16.77 2.43
CA PRO A 53 -11.88 17.46 1.15
C PRO A 53 -11.09 16.73 0.07
N ARG A 54 -11.63 16.75 -1.16
CA ARG A 54 -11.01 16.10 -2.32
C ARG A 54 -11.29 16.85 -3.61
N VAL A 55 -10.40 16.74 -4.56
CA VAL A 55 -10.60 17.16 -5.95
C VAL A 55 -10.76 15.92 -6.80
N VAL A 56 -11.83 15.87 -7.57
CA VAL A 56 -12.12 14.79 -8.53
C VAL A 56 -11.89 15.31 -9.93
N ILE A 57 -11.20 14.53 -10.75
CA ILE A 57 -10.87 14.81 -12.14
C ILE A 57 -11.36 13.64 -12.97
N ASP A 58 -12.42 13.84 -13.72
CA ASP A 58 -12.95 12.86 -14.68
C ASP A 58 -12.43 13.15 -16.08
N LEU A 59 -11.84 12.15 -16.71
CA LEU A 59 -11.17 12.26 -18.00
C LEU A 59 -11.80 11.31 -19.01
N PRO A 60 -12.82 11.75 -19.76
CA PRO A 60 -13.39 10.96 -20.83
C PRO A 60 -12.30 10.55 -21.85
N LYS A 61 -12.33 9.31 -22.32
CA LYS A 61 -11.38 8.76 -23.32
C LYS A 61 -9.93 8.58 -22.83
N ALA A 62 -9.58 8.99 -21.61
CA ALA A 62 -8.29 8.66 -21.03
C ALA A 62 -8.38 7.31 -20.31
N VAL A 63 -7.25 6.59 -20.26
CA VAL A 63 -7.12 5.31 -19.57
C VAL A 63 -5.83 5.27 -18.78
N LEU A 64 -5.80 4.48 -17.73
CA LEU A 64 -4.59 4.11 -17.03
C LEU A 64 -4.01 2.88 -17.73
N SER A 65 -2.76 2.94 -18.14
CA SER A 65 -2.05 1.84 -18.82
C SER A 65 -1.65 0.69 -17.89
N SER A 66 -1.85 0.86 -16.59
CA SER A 66 -1.54 -0.11 -15.54
C SER A 66 -2.75 -0.27 -14.60
N SER A 67 -2.67 -1.24 -13.68
CA SER A 67 -3.66 -1.41 -12.61
C SER A 67 -3.95 -0.09 -11.87
N PRO A 68 -5.13 0.08 -11.27
CA PRO A 68 -5.44 1.23 -10.44
C PRO A 68 -4.32 1.47 -9.44
N LYS A 69 -3.97 2.74 -9.24
CA LYS A 69 -2.89 3.13 -8.35
C LYS A 69 -3.42 4.04 -7.26
N VAL A 70 -2.95 3.78 -6.07
CA VAL A 70 -2.97 4.74 -4.98
C VAL A 70 -1.54 5.25 -4.84
N ILE A 71 -1.37 6.56 -4.94
CA ILE A 71 -0.07 7.22 -4.80
C ILE A 71 -0.13 8.00 -3.50
N ASN A 72 0.87 7.84 -2.64
CA ASN A 72 0.98 8.62 -1.43
C ASN A 72 1.01 10.10 -1.74
N GLY A 73 0.29 10.87 -0.94
CA GLY A 73 0.17 12.30 -1.15
C GLY A 73 1.46 13.06 -0.82
N PHE A 74 1.47 14.31 -1.19
CA PHE A 74 2.56 15.27 -0.99
C PHE A 74 2.00 16.67 -0.78
N GLY A 75 2.62 17.44 0.08
CA GLY A 75 2.20 18.82 0.38
C GLY A 75 0.79 18.88 0.95
N ASP A 76 -0.14 19.46 0.21
CA ASP A 76 -1.54 19.62 0.60
C ASP A 76 -2.43 18.40 0.25
N ILE A 77 -1.85 17.38 -0.38
CA ILE A 77 -2.54 16.16 -0.80
C ILE A 77 -2.12 15.03 0.13
N THR A 78 -3.09 14.31 0.68
CA THR A 78 -2.85 13.14 1.53
C THR A 78 -2.69 11.87 0.70
N GLN A 79 -3.39 11.79 -0.44
CA GLN A 79 -3.37 10.61 -1.31
C GLN A 79 -3.85 10.99 -2.71
N ILE A 80 -3.34 10.31 -3.75
CA ILE A 80 -3.86 10.37 -5.11
C ILE A 80 -4.36 8.99 -5.50
N ARG A 81 -5.61 8.90 -5.92
CA ARG A 81 -6.23 7.66 -6.36
C ARG A 81 -6.55 7.73 -7.85
N LEU A 82 -6.18 6.70 -8.60
CA LEU A 82 -6.37 6.60 -10.03
C LEU A 82 -7.13 5.32 -10.38
N ALA A 83 -8.25 5.44 -11.07
CA ALA A 83 -9.04 4.30 -11.48
C ALA A 83 -9.68 4.51 -12.87
N ASN A 84 -9.64 3.48 -13.71
CA ASN A 84 -10.44 3.45 -14.92
C ASN A 84 -11.93 3.35 -14.56
N ARG A 85 -12.75 4.08 -15.28
CA ARG A 85 -14.22 4.08 -15.18
C ARG A 85 -14.80 3.74 -16.55
N GLU A 86 -16.07 3.39 -16.58
CA GLU A 86 -16.80 3.10 -17.82
C GLU A 86 -16.62 4.20 -18.88
N LYS A 87 -16.58 5.46 -18.46
CA LYS A 87 -16.45 6.65 -19.33
C LYS A 87 -15.05 7.23 -19.41
N GLY A 88 -14.00 6.53 -18.89
CA GLY A 88 -12.64 7.03 -18.92
C GLY A 88 -11.88 6.86 -17.62
N LEU A 89 -10.88 7.71 -17.37
CA LEU A 89 -10.04 7.71 -16.16
C LEU A 89 -10.60 8.69 -15.13
N ARG A 90 -10.71 8.26 -13.87
CA ARG A 90 -10.94 9.14 -12.73
C ARG A 90 -9.67 9.26 -11.89
N ILE A 91 -9.29 10.49 -11.57
CA ILE A 91 -8.22 10.82 -10.63
C ILE A 91 -8.85 11.55 -9.45
N VAL A 92 -8.55 11.11 -8.24
CA VAL A 92 -9.00 11.75 -7.00
C VAL A 92 -7.79 12.19 -6.20
N LEU A 93 -7.73 13.46 -5.87
CA LEU A 93 -6.74 14.05 -4.98
C LEU A 93 -7.41 14.23 -3.62
N ASP A 94 -7.09 13.39 -2.66
CA ASP A 94 -7.54 13.54 -1.28
C ASP A 94 -6.67 14.60 -0.60
N LEU A 95 -7.28 15.57 0.06
CA LEU A 95 -6.58 16.74 0.57
C LEU A 95 -6.49 16.75 2.10
N LEU A 96 -5.52 17.48 2.62
CA LEU A 96 -5.51 17.84 4.05
C LEU A 96 -6.79 18.64 4.38
N PRO A 97 -7.35 18.52 5.60
CA PRO A 97 -8.56 19.27 6.01
C PRO A 97 -8.46 20.78 5.84
N SER A 98 -7.24 21.34 5.90
CA SER A 98 -6.95 22.76 5.69
C SER A 98 -6.79 23.16 4.23
N ALA A 99 -6.63 22.21 3.30
CA ALA A 99 -6.35 22.49 1.90
C ALA A 99 -7.63 22.66 1.08
N ARG A 100 -7.58 23.52 0.08
CA ARG A 100 -8.64 23.76 -0.91
C ARG A 100 -8.03 23.93 -2.29
N MET A 101 -8.76 23.52 -3.32
CA MET A 101 -8.39 23.86 -4.69
C MET A 101 -8.64 25.36 -4.90
N LEU A 102 -7.59 26.08 -5.26
CA LEU A 102 -7.66 27.51 -5.57
C LEU A 102 -8.08 27.75 -7.02
N SER A 103 -7.44 27.03 -7.94
CA SER A 103 -7.69 27.13 -9.39
C SER A 103 -7.21 25.90 -10.12
N ASN A 104 -7.71 25.71 -11.35
CA ASN A 104 -7.17 24.75 -12.29
C ASN A 104 -6.92 25.42 -13.64
N GLU A 105 -5.95 24.88 -14.39
CA GLU A 105 -5.61 25.32 -15.74
C GLU A 105 -5.41 24.08 -16.61
N ILE A 106 -6.04 24.06 -17.78
CA ILE A 106 -5.94 22.94 -18.74
C ILE A 106 -5.19 23.44 -19.97
N LYS A 107 -4.06 22.81 -20.27
CA LYS A 107 -3.23 23.10 -21.45
C LYS A 107 -3.07 21.85 -22.28
N ARG A 108 -3.87 21.72 -23.35
CA ARG A 108 -3.85 20.62 -24.31
C ARG A 108 -3.72 19.22 -23.65
N ASN A 109 -2.52 18.80 -23.27
CA ASN A 109 -2.21 17.50 -22.65
C ASN A 109 -1.77 17.61 -21.18
N LYS A 110 -1.95 18.77 -20.54
CA LYS A 110 -1.56 19.00 -19.14
C LYS A 110 -2.70 19.63 -18.36
N ILE A 111 -2.84 19.18 -17.11
CA ILE A 111 -3.76 19.77 -16.14
C ILE A 111 -2.92 20.26 -14.96
N HIS A 112 -3.05 21.54 -14.62
CA HIS A 112 -2.44 22.13 -13.44
C HIS A 112 -3.51 22.45 -12.42
N ILE A 113 -3.35 21.97 -11.19
CA ILE A 113 -4.28 22.25 -10.07
C ILE A 113 -3.49 22.92 -8.97
N LYS A 114 -3.89 24.13 -8.62
CA LYS A 114 -3.26 24.92 -7.57
C LYS A 114 -4.08 24.83 -6.29
N PHE A 115 -3.38 24.66 -5.18
CA PHE A 115 -3.97 24.55 -3.84
C PHE A 115 -3.62 25.77 -2.98
N GLU A 116 -4.49 26.05 -2.00
CA GLU A 116 -4.24 26.98 -0.90
C GLU A 116 -4.55 26.30 0.43
N GLN A 117 -3.88 26.74 1.48
CA GLN A 117 -4.22 26.36 2.85
C GLN A 117 -5.09 27.44 3.46
N LYS A 118 -6.19 27.05 4.08
CA LYS A 118 -6.99 27.94 4.90
C LYS A 118 -6.13 28.39 6.09
N ALA A 119 -5.79 29.67 6.13
CA ALA A 119 -5.00 30.21 7.23
C ALA A 119 -5.68 29.89 8.55
N LYS A 120 -4.98 29.26 9.50
CA LYS A 120 -5.37 29.30 10.91
C LYS A 120 -5.36 30.75 11.32
N ILE A 121 -6.52 31.32 11.64
CA ILE A 121 -6.62 32.65 12.20
C ILE A 121 -5.84 32.67 13.52
N LYS A 122 -4.60 33.10 13.46
CA LYS A 122 -3.87 33.63 14.60
C LYS A 122 -4.06 35.12 14.55
N ASN A 123 -4.77 35.65 15.54
CA ASN A 123 -4.73 37.07 15.83
C ASN A 123 -3.28 37.52 15.88
N THR A 124 -2.83 38.27 14.90
CA THR A 124 -1.55 38.96 14.94
C THR A 124 -1.69 40.30 14.25
N ILE A 125 -1.41 41.31 15.01
CA ILE A 125 -1.36 42.73 14.74
C ILE A 125 -0.48 43.03 13.52
N LEU A 126 -1.01 43.88 12.62
CA LEU A 126 -0.29 44.49 11.52
C LEU A 126 0.96 45.24 11.96
N LEU A 127 2.09 44.88 11.44
CA LEU A 127 3.23 45.79 11.28
C LEU A 127 3.72 45.68 9.82
N THR A 128 3.57 46.80 9.13
CA THR A 128 4.11 47.07 7.80
C THR A 128 5.63 47.22 7.86
N SER A 129 6.36 46.50 7.06
CA SER A 129 7.66 46.94 6.57
C SER A 129 8.06 46.15 5.31
N ASP A 130 8.45 46.92 4.29
CA ASP A 130 9.02 46.46 3.02
C ASP A 130 10.30 45.63 3.24
N ILE A 131 10.30 44.38 2.71
CA ILE A 131 11.48 43.55 2.64
C ILE A 131 11.68 43.08 1.19
N PRO A 132 12.89 43.24 0.61
CA PRO A 132 13.18 42.83 -0.76
C PRO A 132 13.05 41.30 -0.95
N ARG A 133 12.46 40.89 -2.05
CA ARG A 133 12.29 39.49 -2.43
C ARG A 133 13.64 38.78 -2.64
N PRO A 134 13.96 37.70 -1.89
CA PRO A 134 15.09 36.85 -2.26
C PRO A 134 14.79 36.10 -3.56
N ARG A 135 15.71 36.11 -4.50
CA ARG A 135 15.72 35.18 -5.64
C ARG A 135 15.88 33.76 -5.10
N VAL A 136 14.80 32.98 -5.09
CA VAL A 136 14.87 31.55 -4.77
C VAL A 136 15.31 30.81 -6.03
N ALA A 137 16.50 30.23 -5.98
CA ALA A 137 16.94 29.26 -6.97
C ALA A 137 15.99 28.05 -7.01
N PRO A 138 15.74 27.44 -8.18
CA PRO A 138 14.84 26.30 -8.28
C PRO A 138 15.49 25.07 -7.66
N ASN A 139 15.24 24.85 -6.37
CA ASN A 139 15.64 23.62 -5.69
C ASN A 139 14.54 22.58 -5.94
N SER A 140 14.63 21.86 -7.06
CA SER A 140 13.79 20.72 -7.35
C SER A 140 14.15 19.58 -6.40
N LYS A 141 13.53 19.54 -5.24
CA LYS A 141 13.59 18.35 -4.38
C LYS A 141 12.92 17.21 -5.13
N LYS A 142 13.73 16.28 -5.64
CA LYS A 142 13.25 15.00 -6.15
C LYS A 142 12.47 14.35 -5.03
N LEU A 143 11.17 14.17 -5.21
CA LEU A 143 10.31 13.54 -4.21
C LEU A 143 10.69 12.06 -4.13
N VAL A 144 11.32 11.66 -3.06
CA VAL A 144 11.56 10.24 -2.76
C VAL A 144 10.30 9.73 -2.09
N ILE A 145 9.49 8.98 -2.84
CA ILE A 145 8.33 8.26 -2.29
C ILE A 145 8.89 7.15 -1.41
N LYS A 146 8.58 7.21 -0.11
CA LYS A 146 9.02 6.18 0.84
C LYS A 146 8.07 5.01 0.80
N PRO A 147 8.56 3.77 0.69
CA PRO A 147 7.72 2.60 0.86
C PRO A 147 7.03 2.60 2.23
N ILE A 148 5.77 2.15 2.26
CA ILE A 148 4.96 2.03 3.46
C ILE A 148 5.01 0.61 3.97
N ILE A 149 5.47 0.46 5.21
CA ILE A 149 5.54 -0.84 5.89
C ILE A 149 4.49 -0.83 6.99
N VAL A 150 3.55 -1.77 6.93
CA VAL A 150 2.60 -2.00 8.02
C VAL A 150 3.07 -3.20 8.83
N ILE A 151 3.28 -2.97 10.13
CA ILE A 151 3.61 -4.01 11.10
C ILE A 151 2.36 -4.30 11.92
N ASP A 152 2.01 -5.56 12.03
CA ASP A 152 0.84 -6.04 12.74
C ASP A 152 1.25 -6.83 13.99
N PRO A 153 1.15 -6.24 15.19
CA PRO A 153 1.31 -7.01 16.43
C PRO A 153 0.15 -7.98 16.57
N GLY A 154 0.41 -9.29 16.49
CA GLY A 154 -0.62 -10.32 16.66
C GLY A 154 -1.34 -10.19 18.01
N HIS A 155 -2.61 -10.67 18.07
CA HIS A 155 -3.44 -10.67 19.28
C HIS A 155 -3.70 -9.27 19.86
N GLY A 156 -4.03 -9.18 21.17
CA GLY A 156 -4.24 -7.91 21.87
C GLY A 156 -5.59 -7.84 22.61
N GLY A 157 -5.65 -7.03 23.66
CA GLY A 157 -6.84 -6.86 24.49
C GLY A 157 -7.29 -8.18 25.12
N ARG A 158 -8.52 -8.60 24.83
CA ARG A 158 -9.12 -9.86 25.31
C ARG A 158 -8.49 -11.12 24.71
N ASP A 159 -7.73 -11.01 23.64
CA ASP A 159 -7.03 -12.14 23.03
C ASP A 159 -5.57 -12.15 23.50
N PRO A 160 -5.19 -13.04 24.42
CA PRO A 160 -3.84 -13.12 24.95
C PRO A 160 -2.85 -13.73 23.96
N GLY A 161 -3.33 -14.45 22.92
CA GLY A 161 -2.54 -15.35 22.11
C GLY A 161 -2.06 -16.57 22.89
N ALA A 162 -0.94 -17.14 22.50
CA ALA A 162 -0.29 -18.22 23.24
C ALA A 162 0.16 -17.76 24.64
N ILE A 163 0.15 -18.69 25.59
CA ILE A 163 0.63 -18.46 26.95
C ILE A 163 1.84 -19.36 27.17
N GLY A 164 2.98 -18.76 27.46
CA GLY A 164 4.23 -19.43 27.72
C GLY A 164 4.24 -20.20 29.04
N ASN A 165 5.27 -21.02 29.23
CA ASN A 165 5.40 -21.85 30.44
C ASN A 165 5.52 -21.00 31.73
N ASN A 166 6.09 -19.79 31.63
CA ASN A 166 6.22 -18.84 32.75
C ASN A 166 5.11 -17.77 32.75
N GLY A 167 3.99 -18.01 32.07
CA GLY A 167 2.86 -17.07 32.03
C GLY A 167 3.06 -15.90 31.07
N THR A 168 4.03 -15.94 30.17
CA THR A 168 4.23 -14.90 29.16
C THR A 168 3.10 -14.93 28.15
N PHE A 169 2.36 -13.80 28.00
CA PHE A 169 1.34 -13.66 26.98
C PHE A 169 1.96 -13.27 25.64
N GLU A 170 1.54 -13.92 24.56
CA GLU A 170 1.99 -13.62 23.20
C GLU A 170 1.74 -12.16 22.83
N LYS A 171 0.56 -11.61 23.12
CA LYS A 171 0.22 -10.21 22.87
C LYS A 171 1.24 -9.23 23.42
N SER A 172 1.87 -9.55 24.56
CA SER A 172 2.88 -8.70 25.18
C SER A 172 4.20 -8.73 24.42
N ILE A 173 4.59 -9.91 23.92
CA ILE A 173 5.80 -10.07 23.09
C ILE A 173 5.60 -9.39 21.74
N THR A 174 4.47 -9.64 21.07
CA THR A 174 4.18 -9.08 19.75
C THR A 174 4.12 -7.55 19.78
N THR A 175 3.49 -6.96 20.81
CA THR A 175 3.45 -5.49 20.97
C THR A 175 4.85 -4.90 21.15
N LYS A 176 5.64 -5.42 22.12
CA LYS A 176 7.00 -4.94 22.39
C LYS A 176 7.86 -5.02 21.12
N THR A 177 7.83 -6.17 20.47
CA THR A 177 8.63 -6.44 19.26
C THR A 177 8.25 -5.51 18.11
N SER A 178 6.97 -5.33 17.87
CA SER A 178 6.48 -4.48 16.76
C SER A 178 6.84 -3.01 16.97
N VAL A 179 6.75 -2.52 18.21
CA VAL A 179 7.18 -1.15 18.56
C VAL A 179 8.70 -0.99 18.38
N GLU A 180 9.48 -1.98 18.86
CA GLU A 180 10.94 -2.00 18.66
C GLU A 180 11.31 -2.03 17.18
N LEU A 181 10.63 -2.85 16.35
CA LEU A 181 10.84 -2.93 14.90
C LEU A 181 10.52 -1.60 14.21
N LYS A 182 9.36 -1.02 14.50
CA LYS A 182 8.99 0.30 13.98
C LYS A 182 10.09 1.33 14.25
N ASN A 183 10.57 1.40 15.50
CA ASN A 183 11.60 2.36 15.88
C ASN A 183 12.94 2.13 15.15
N LEU A 184 13.29 0.87 14.86
CA LEU A 184 14.48 0.55 14.07
C LEU A 184 14.32 0.95 12.60
N LEU A 185 13.20 0.64 11.97
CA LEU A 185 12.93 0.99 10.58
C LEU A 185 12.84 2.52 10.38
N LEU A 186 12.24 3.26 11.31
CA LEU A 186 12.19 4.73 11.25
C LEU A 186 13.58 5.37 11.29
N LYS A 187 14.58 4.74 11.94
CA LYS A 187 15.97 5.21 11.96
C LYS A 187 16.64 5.15 10.59
N GLU A 188 16.21 4.24 9.70
CA GLU A 188 16.70 4.15 8.32
C GLU A 188 16.30 5.39 7.49
N LYS A 189 15.28 6.14 7.91
CA LYS A 189 14.72 7.32 7.21
C LYS A 189 14.22 7.06 5.78
N LYS A 190 14.23 5.80 5.33
CA LYS A 190 13.81 5.33 4.01
C LYS A 190 12.31 5.00 3.94
N TYR A 191 11.66 4.71 5.07
CA TYR A 191 10.33 4.11 5.15
C TYR A 191 9.34 4.99 5.90
N GLU A 192 8.06 4.85 5.54
CA GLU A 192 6.93 5.15 6.43
C GLU A 192 6.54 3.86 7.16
N VAL A 193 6.32 3.92 8.49
CA VAL A 193 6.06 2.70 9.27
C VAL A 193 4.82 2.89 10.15
N ILE A 194 3.85 2.04 9.94
CA ILE A 194 2.53 2.07 10.59
C ILE A 194 2.35 0.79 11.41
N LEU A 195 1.77 0.90 12.60
CA LEU A 195 1.33 -0.25 13.39
C LEU A 195 -0.18 -0.41 13.24
N THR A 196 -0.67 -1.63 13.16
CA THR A 196 -2.12 -1.91 13.21
C THR A 196 -2.69 -1.56 14.59
N ARG A 197 -1.91 -1.79 15.65
CA ARG A 197 -2.17 -1.33 17.02
C ARG A 197 -0.86 -0.96 17.72
N SER A 198 -0.92 -0.01 18.61
CA SER A 198 0.23 0.42 19.45
C SER A 198 0.05 0.08 20.92
N ASN A 199 -1.16 -0.23 21.33
CA ASN A 199 -1.56 -0.50 22.71
C ASN A 199 -2.07 -1.93 22.86
N ASP A 200 -2.39 -2.35 24.10
CA ASP A 200 -3.05 -3.63 24.37
C ASP A 200 -4.55 -3.55 24.11
N GLU A 201 -4.90 -3.48 22.82
CA GLU A 201 -6.27 -3.44 22.31
C GLU A 201 -6.54 -4.62 21.38
N TYR A 202 -7.78 -5.10 21.36
CA TYR A 202 -8.22 -6.13 20.43
C TYR A 202 -8.57 -5.51 19.09
N ILE A 203 -7.94 -6.03 18.02
CA ILE A 203 -8.30 -5.71 16.64
C ILE A 203 -8.61 -7.01 15.92
N ASP A 204 -9.79 -7.08 15.28
CA ASP A 204 -10.16 -8.22 14.46
C ASP A 204 -9.25 -8.36 13.23
N HIS A 205 -9.18 -9.58 12.70
CA HIS A 205 -8.27 -9.89 11.59
C HIS A 205 -8.57 -9.08 10.33
N GLU A 206 -9.84 -8.80 10.08
CA GLU A 206 -10.28 -8.03 8.91
C GLU A 206 -9.81 -6.57 9.00
N LYS A 207 -9.95 -5.95 10.16
CA LYS A 207 -9.50 -4.58 10.38
C LYS A 207 -7.99 -4.44 10.22
N ARG A 208 -7.19 -5.48 10.59
CA ARG A 208 -5.73 -5.50 10.38
C ARG A 208 -5.37 -5.38 8.90
N ILE A 209 -6.01 -6.21 8.05
CA ILE A 209 -5.83 -6.16 6.61
C ILE A 209 -6.33 -4.82 6.03
N ARG A 210 -7.49 -4.37 6.48
CA ARG A 210 -8.07 -3.10 6.03
C ARG A 210 -7.13 -1.92 6.31
N ILE A 211 -6.52 -1.85 7.49
CA ILE A 211 -5.50 -0.84 7.80
C ILE A 211 -4.34 -0.89 6.78
N ALA A 212 -3.82 -2.08 6.48
CA ALA A 212 -2.72 -2.21 5.52
C ALA A 212 -3.11 -1.69 4.12
N ARG A 213 -4.29 -2.08 3.65
CA ARG A 213 -4.80 -1.67 2.32
C ARG A 213 -5.13 -0.18 2.25
N GLU A 214 -5.85 0.37 3.24
CA GLU A 214 -6.21 1.80 3.30
C GLU A 214 -4.98 2.70 3.37
N ARG A 215 -3.89 2.19 3.91
CA ARG A 215 -2.60 2.89 3.98
C ARG A 215 -1.71 2.67 2.75
N GLY A 216 -2.13 1.85 1.81
CA GLY A 216 -1.34 1.54 0.62
C GLY A 216 -0.02 0.85 0.97
N ALA A 217 -0.05 -0.15 1.86
CA ALA A 217 1.15 -0.83 2.31
C ALA A 217 1.88 -1.52 1.16
N ASP A 218 3.17 -1.24 1.02
CA ASP A 218 4.07 -1.93 0.09
C ASP A 218 4.58 -3.26 0.69
N LEU A 219 4.47 -3.39 2.03
CA LEU A 219 4.80 -4.62 2.75
C LEU A 219 4.04 -4.69 4.08
N PHE A 220 3.44 -5.85 4.35
CA PHE A 220 2.77 -6.16 5.61
C PHE A 220 3.54 -7.25 6.36
N ILE A 221 3.89 -7.00 7.62
CA ILE A 221 4.60 -7.95 8.49
C ILE A 221 3.78 -8.19 9.75
N SER A 222 3.11 -9.34 9.84
CA SER A 222 2.45 -9.76 11.08
C SER A 222 3.44 -10.47 11.99
N VAL A 223 3.51 -10.07 13.26
CA VAL A 223 4.50 -10.56 14.24
C VAL A 223 3.79 -11.41 15.27
N HIS A 224 4.27 -12.64 15.44
CA HIS A 224 3.72 -13.68 16.30
C HIS A 224 4.78 -14.43 17.09
N ALA A 225 4.35 -15.23 18.05
CA ALA A 225 5.16 -16.17 18.81
C ALA A 225 4.36 -17.46 19.06
N ASP A 226 4.62 -18.46 18.24
CA ASP A 226 3.87 -19.71 18.10
C ASP A 226 3.73 -20.53 19.40
N SER A 227 2.84 -21.49 19.41
CA SER A 227 2.70 -22.49 20.46
C SER A 227 2.27 -23.82 19.88
N THR A 228 2.84 -24.91 20.40
CA THR A 228 2.49 -26.27 19.98
C THR A 228 2.50 -27.25 21.16
N ALA A 229 1.80 -28.37 21.00
CA ALA A 229 1.86 -29.46 21.97
C ALA A 229 3.27 -30.06 22.11
N ASN A 230 4.05 -30.05 21.03
CA ASN A 230 5.44 -30.46 21.06
C ASN A 230 6.35 -29.40 21.71
N LYS A 231 6.64 -29.58 23.00
CA LYS A 231 7.48 -28.65 23.78
C LYS A 231 8.93 -28.57 23.33
N SER A 232 9.40 -29.50 22.49
CA SER A 232 10.75 -29.47 21.92
C SER A 232 10.83 -28.63 20.63
N ALA A 233 9.69 -28.26 20.03
CA ALA A 233 9.64 -27.38 18.87
C ALA A 233 10.14 -25.98 19.26
N ARG A 234 11.11 -25.45 18.50
CA ARG A 234 11.73 -24.16 18.77
C ARG A 234 12.34 -23.54 17.52
N GLY A 235 12.47 -22.24 17.55
CA GLY A 235 13.07 -21.44 16.49
C GLY A 235 12.03 -20.70 15.65
N ALA A 236 12.52 -19.70 14.92
CA ALA A 236 11.68 -18.85 14.08
C ALA A 236 11.20 -19.54 12.80
N SER A 237 10.07 -19.08 12.28
CA SER A 237 9.56 -19.45 10.95
C SER A 237 8.81 -18.27 10.31
N VAL A 238 8.67 -18.30 8.99
CA VAL A 238 7.93 -17.30 8.21
C VAL A 238 6.83 -18.00 7.43
N TYR A 239 5.64 -17.44 7.46
CA TYR A 239 4.50 -17.93 6.72
C TYR A 239 4.13 -16.98 5.59
N THR A 240 3.84 -17.57 4.42
CA THR A 240 3.19 -16.93 3.27
C THR A 240 1.82 -17.58 3.02
N LEU A 241 1.01 -16.96 2.17
CA LEU A 241 -0.33 -17.46 1.87
C LEU A 241 -0.26 -18.80 1.10
N ALA A 242 -0.97 -19.81 1.61
CA ALA A 242 -1.10 -21.09 0.93
C ALA A 242 -2.03 -20.98 -0.30
N ASP A 243 -1.69 -21.68 -1.40
CA ASP A 243 -2.50 -21.69 -2.64
C ASP A 243 -3.96 -22.06 -2.39
N ARG A 244 -4.22 -23.06 -1.52
CA ARG A 244 -5.58 -23.47 -1.11
C ARG A 244 -6.41 -22.36 -0.46
N ALA A 245 -5.78 -21.28 0.00
CA ALA A 245 -6.46 -20.16 0.65
C ALA A 245 -6.76 -19.00 -0.32
N LYS A 246 -6.28 -19.05 -1.57
CA LYS A 246 -6.52 -18.01 -2.59
C LYS A 246 -8.02 -17.80 -2.88
N SER A 247 -8.81 -18.87 -2.87
CA SER A 247 -10.27 -18.78 -3.01
C SER A 247 -10.95 -18.03 -1.86
N ARG A 248 -10.37 -18.07 -0.64
CA ARG A 248 -10.86 -17.27 0.49
C ARG A 248 -10.52 -15.80 0.34
N SER A 249 -9.32 -15.49 -0.18
CA SER A 249 -8.92 -14.13 -0.53
C SER A 249 -9.88 -13.54 -1.59
N LYS A 250 -10.23 -14.29 -2.63
CA LYS A 250 -11.24 -13.88 -3.63
C LYS A 250 -12.59 -13.59 -2.98
N ARG A 251 -13.13 -14.50 -2.15
CA ARG A 251 -14.41 -14.29 -1.46
C ARG A 251 -14.40 -13.05 -0.55
N LEU A 252 -13.25 -12.74 0.05
CA LEU A 252 -13.09 -11.55 0.86
C LEU A 252 -13.20 -10.28 0.00
N VAL A 253 -12.61 -10.28 -1.18
CA VAL A 253 -12.75 -9.21 -2.18
C VAL A 253 -14.22 -9.03 -2.54
N ASP A 254 -14.92 -10.10 -2.89
CA ASP A 254 -16.30 -10.08 -3.35
C ASP A 254 -17.27 -9.61 -2.23
N SER A 255 -17.08 -10.10 -0.99
CA SER A 255 -18.01 -9.83 0.13
C SER A 255 -17.92 -8.41 0.68
N GLN A 256 -16.80 -7.72 0.48
CA GLN A 256 -16.52 -6.44 1.12
C GLN A 256 -16.47 -5.26 0.16
N ASN A 257 -16.79 -5.45 -1.12
CA ASN A 257 -16.51 -4.48 -2.16
C ASN A 257 -15.05 -3.95 -2.06
N TRP A 258 -14.17 -4.77 -1.52
CA TRP A 258 -12.75 -4.52 -1.43
C TRP A 258 -12.13 -4.67 -2.80
N ILE A 259 -12.50 -3.82 -3.58
CA ILE A 259 -11.98 -3.76 -4.90
C ILE A 259 -10.55 -3.23 -4.76
N LEU A 260 -9.62 -4.02 -5.27
CA LEU A 260 -8.53 -3.42 -6.04
C LEU A 260 -9.15 -2.23 -6.74
N ASP A 261 -8.82 -0.98 -6.51
CA ASP A 261 -9.46 0.25 -7.06
C ASP A 261 -10.00 0.15 -8.52
N VAL A 262 -10.30 -1.05 -8.97
CA VAL A 262 -11.03 -1.44 -10.18
C VAL A 262 -12.48 -1.64 -9.77
N ASN A 263 -13.39 -0.96 -10.41
CA ASN A 263 -14.83 -1.24 -10.25
C ASN A 263 -15.12 -2.62 -10.87
N LEU A 264 -14.87 -3.69 -10.11
CA LEU A 264 -15.13 -5.07 -10.55
C LEU A 264 -16.62 -5.26 -10.85
N ALA A 265 -17.50 -4.51 -10.18
CA ALA A 265 -18.93 -4.53 -10.44
C ALA A 265 -19.30 -3.97 -11.85
N ALA A 266 -18.41 -3.23 -12.49
CA ALA A 266 -18.58 -2.72 -13.85
C ALA A 266 -17.90 -3.60 -14.91
N GLN A 267 -17.18 -4.64 -14.52
CA GLN A 267 -16.53 -5.60 -15.42
C GLN A 267 -17.38 -6.87 -15.50
N SER A 268 -17.29 -7.60 -16.62
CA SER A 268 -17.84 -8.95 -16.66
C SER A 268 -17.13 -9.85 -15.64
N GLU A 269 -17.85 -10.76 -15.00
CA GLU A 269 -17.28 -11.69 -14.01
C GLU A 269 -15.93 -12.31 -14.42
N PRO A 270 -15.75 -12.79 -15.68
CA PRO A 270 -14.48 -13.37 -16.10
C PRO A 270 -13.30 -12.39 -16.07
N VAL A 271 -13.55 -11.11 -16.38
CA VAL A 271 -12.49 -10.08 -16.38
C VAL A 271 -12.09 -9.71 -14.94
N SER A 272 -13.07 -9.60 -14.06
CA SER A 272 -12.84 -9.35 -12.61
C SER A 272 -12.00 -10.47 -12.01
N ASP A 273 -12.32 -11.72 -12.32
CA ASP A 273 -11.61 -12.90 -11.86
C ASP A 273 -10.14 -12.92 -12.29
N ILE A 274 -9.89 -12.61 -13.55
CA ILE A 274 -8.53 -12.54 -14.11
C ILE A 274 -7.72 -11.42 -13.40
N LEU A 275 -8.31 -10.26 -13.17
CA LEU A 275 -7.63 -9.15 -12.52
C LEU A 275 -7.28 -9.47 -11.06
N VAL A 276 -8.20 -10.08 -10.31
CA VAL A 276 -7.94 -10.55 -8.93
C VAL A 276 -6.85 -11.62 -8.93
N GLU A 277 -6.90 -12.59 -9.85
CA GLU A 277 -5.87 -13.64 -9.93
C GLU A 277 -4.48 -13.08 -10.25
N LEU A 278 -4.37 -12.14 -11.19
CA LEU A 278 -3.10 -11.50 -11.54
C LEU A 278 -2.52 -10.71 -10.36
N ALA A 279 -3.36 -9.95 -9.64
CA ALA A 279 -2.94 -9.22 -8.44
C ALA A 279 -2.46 -10.20 -7.37
N GLN A 280 -3.22 -11.26 -7.07
CA GLN A 280 -2.84 -12.28 -6.11
C GLN A 280 -1.54 -12.99 -6.48
N ARG A 281 -1.33 -13.28 -7.77
CA ARG A 281 -0.10 -13.91 -8.25
C ARG A 281 1.11 -13.00 -8.03
N SER A 282 1.00 -11.73 -8.39
CA SER A 282 2.05 -10.74 -8.18
C SER A 282 2.38 -10.58 -6.70
N THR A 283 1.35 -10.40 -5.86
CA THR A 283 1.46 -10.26 -4.39
C THR A 283 2.07 -11.49 -3.75
N SER A 284 1.65 -12.71 -4.17
CA SER A 284 2.23 -13.96 -3.69
C SER A 284 3.72 -14.05 -4.00
N ASN A 285 4.14 -13.74 -5.23
CA ASN A 285 5.55 -13.78 -5.61
C ASN A 285 6.39 -12.80 -4.79
N GLN A 286 5.87 -11.60 -4.52
CA GLN A 286 6.57 -10.61 -3.69
C GLN A 286 6.64 -11.05 -2.22
N SER A 287 5.59 -11.68 -1.69
CA SER A 287 5.58 -12.25 -0.34
C SER A 287 6.60 -13.38 -0.20
N GLU A 288 6.67 -14.29 -1.17
CA GLU A 288 7.66 -15.37 -1.21
C GLU A 288 9.08 -14.81 -1.28
N LYS A 289 9.33 -13.84 -2.18
CA LYS A 289 10.64 -13.16 -2.30
C LYS A 289 11.06 -12.55 -0.95
N PHE A 290 10.17 -11.82 -0.29
CA PHE A 290 10.48 -11.23 1.02
C PHE A 290 10.72 -12.31 2.10
N ALA A 291 9.91 -13.38 2.13
CA ALA A 291 10.08 -14.49 3.07
C ALA A 291 11.45 -15.16 2.93
N ASP A 292 11.92 -15.38 1.70
CA ASP A 292 13.23 -15.99 1.44
C ASP A 292 14.37 -15.08 1.92
N ILE A 293 14.31 -13.78 1.62
CA ILE A 293 15.27 -12.79 2.11
C ILE A 293 15.27 -12.75 3.65
N LEU A 294 14.08 -12.75 4.26
CA LEU A 294 13.92 -12.70 5.71
C LEU A 294 14.52 -13.92 6.40
N LEU A 295 14.25 -15.11 5.90
CA LEU A 295 14.79 -16.35 6.45
C LEU A 295 16.30 -16.43 6.33
N ALA A 296 16.87 -15.98 5.21
CA ALA A 296 18.32 -15.92 5.01
C ALA A 296 18.99 -15.02 6.07
N GLU A 297 18.40 -13.85 6.36
CA GLU A 297 18.92 -12.92 7.38
C GLU A 297 18.69 -13.43 8.81
N LEU A 298 17.55 -14.05 9.09
CA LEU A 298 17.22 -14.60 10.41
C LEU A 298 18.16 -15.74 10.82
N LYS A 299 18.62 -16.56 9.89
CA LYS A 299 19.55 -17.69 10.13
C LYS A 299 20.81 -17.26 10.87
N ALA A 300 21.29 -16.03 10.66
CA ALA A 300 22.47 -15.49 11.34
C ALA A 300 22.19 -14.95 12.76
N SER A 301 20.92 -14.75 13.13
CA SER A 301 20.54 -14.07 14.37
C SER A 301 19.77 -14.93 15.36
N THR A 302 19.04 -15.93 14.87
CA THR A 302 18.25 -16.83 15.70
C THR A 302 18.21 -18.24 15.08
N ARG A 303 17.81 -19.22 15.89
CA ARG A 303 17.52 -20.56 15.40
C ARG A 303 16.29 -20.53 14.51
N LEU A 304 16.30 -21.24 13.40
CA LEU A 304 15.13 -21.52 12.58
C LEU A 304 14.63 -22.94 12.85
N ILE A 305 13.31 -23.15 12.81
CA ILE A 305 12.72 -24.47 12.84
C ILE A 305 12.99 -25.22 11.52
N GLY A 306 12.96 -26.56 11.51
CA GLY A 306 13.34 -27.39 10.37
C GLY A 306 12.62 -27.03 9.04
N ASN A 307 11.33 -26.80 9.06
CA ASN A 307 10.58 -26.24 7.92
C ASN A 307 10.22 -24.81 8.27
N SER A 308 11.14 -23.88 8.01
CA SER A 308 11.01 -22.49 8.44
C SER A 308 10.25 -21.60 7.46
N HIS A 309 10.22 -21.92 6.15
CA HIS A 309 9.30 -21.30 5.20
C HIS A 309 8.04 -22.16 5.11
N ARG A 310 6.93 -21.62 5.56
CA ARG A 310 5.66 -22.34 5.66
C ARG A 310 4.57 -21.62 4.89
N ARG A 311 3.56 -22.38 4.45
CA ARG A 311 2.40 -21.82 3.77
C ARG A 311 1.13 -22.14 4.56
N ALA A 312 0.36 -21.11 4.91
CA ALA A 312 -0.87 -21.26 5.67
C ALA A 312 -1.98 -20.33 5.17
N GLY A 313 -3.22 -20.64 5.52
CA GLY A 313 -4.37 -19.78 5.20
C GLY A 313 -4.70 -18.81 6.33
N TYR A 314 -3.69 -18.18 6.95
CA TYR A 314 -3.94 -17.18 7.97
C TYR A 314 -4.69 -15.99 7.40
N TYR A 315 -5.65 -15.48 8.18
CA TYR A 315 -6.55 -14.42 7.72
C TYR A 315 -5.77 -13.16 7.32
N VAL A 316 -4.78 -12.78 8.11
CA VAL A 316 -3.96 -11.58 7.89
C VAL A 316 -3.09 -11.62 6.61
N LEU A 317 -2.97 -12.78 5.97
CA LEU A 317 -2.26 -12.97 4.71
C LEU A 317 -3.20 -12.93 3.48
N LEU A 318 -4.51 -12.72 3.67
CA LEU A 318 -5.51 -12.82 2.60
C LEU A 318 -5.62 -11.56 1.72
N ALA A 319 -4.89 -10.47 2.02
CA ALA A 319 -4.92 -9.29 1.15
C ALA A 319 -4.43 -9.65 -0.27
N PRO A 320 -5.24 -9.41 -1.31
CA PRO A 320 -4.86 -9.79 -2.68
C PRO A 320 -3.83 -8.87 -3.31
N ASP A 321 -3.64 -7.67 -2.74
CA ASP A 321 -2.93 -6.54 -3.29
C ASP A 321 -1.80 -6.01 -2.37
N VAL A 322 -1.57 -6.64 -1.22
CA VAL A 322 -0.51 -6.26 -0.28
C VAL A 322 0.42 -7.44 -0.05
N PRO A 323 1.71 -7.35 -0.43
CA PRO A 323 2.70 -8.36 -0.07
C PRO A 323 2.75 -8.55 1.44
N ALA A 324 2.55 -9.78 1.92
CA ALA A 324 2.36 -10.08 3.32
C ALA A 324 3.12 -11.32 3.79
N VAL A 325 3.73 -11.22 4.96
CA VAL A 325 4.30 -12.35 5.69
C VAL A 325 3.83 -12.35 7.14
N LEU A 326 3.78 -13.54 7.75
CA LEU A 326 3.64 -13.70 9.18
C LEU A 326 4.94 -14.29 9.72
N LEU A 327 5.57 -13.55 10.62
CA LEU A 327 6.82 -13.93 11.29
C LEU A 327 6.51 -14.52 12.66
N GLU A 328 6.75 -15.82 12.81
CA GLU A 328 6.84 -16.48 14.11
C GLU A 328 8.27 -16.37 14.62
N MET A 329 8.47 -15.66 15.72
CA MET A 329 9.80 -15.38 16.24
C MET A 329 10.41 -16.53 17.07
N GLY A 330 9.60 -17.53 17.41
CA GLY A 330 9.92 -18.69 18.23
C GLY A 330 8.66 -19.25 18.86
N PHE A 331 8.80 -20.23 19.75
CA PHE A 331 7.69 -20.93 20.38
C PHE A 331 7.60 -20.58 21.87
N LEU A 332 6.50 -19.94 22.31
CA LEU A 332 6.22 -19.70 23.72
C LEU A 332 6.02 -20.99 24.52
N SER A 333 5.61 -22.07 23.84
CA SER A 333 5.52 -23.40 24.44
C SER A 333 6.89 -24.03 24.75
N ASN A 334 7.99 -23.48 24.24
CA ASN A 334 9.36 -23.93 24.53
C ASN A 334 10.02 -22.96 25.52
N ILE A 335 10.57 -23.47 26.62
CA ILE A 335 11.11 -22.67 27.72
C ILE A 335 12.32 -21.82 27.32
N ASP A 336 13.16 -22.32 26.42
CA ASP A 336 14.33 -21.58 25.94
C ASP A 336 13.91 -20.44 25.01
N ASP A 337 12.94 -20.71 24.09
CA ASP A 337 12.43 -19.68 23.20
C ASP A 337 11.67 -18.62 23.99
N GLU A 338 10.85 -18.99 24.99
CA GLU A 338 10.19 -18.05 25.87
C GLU A 338 11.19 -17.10 26.56
N LYS A 339 12.32 -17.64 27.07
CA LYS A 339 13.40 -16.82 27.64
C LYS A 339 13.99 -15.84 26.61
N LEU A 340 14.26 -16.35 25.39
CA LEU A 340 14.83 -15.53 24.29
C LEU A 340 13.85 -14.43 23.87
N LEU A 341 12.57 -14.74 23.74
CA LEU A 341 11.52 -13.79 23.38
C LEU A 341 11.33 -12.69 24.42
N ASN A 342 11.52 -13.00 25.70
CA ASN A 342 11.51 -12.02 26.78
C ASN A 342 12.79 -11.19 26.85
N SER A 343 13.92 -11.64 26.26
CA SER A 343 15.18 -10.91 26.26
C SER A 343 15.18 -9.77 25.23
N ALA A 344 15.27 -8.54 25.70
CA ALA A 344 15.37 -7.35 24.82
C ALA A 344 16.62 -7.41 23.92
N VAL A 345 17.72 -7.97 24.42
CA VAL A 345 18.96 -8.14 23.66
C VAL A 345 18.74 -9.10 22.48
N HIS A 346 18.08 -10.23 22.73
CA HIS A 346 17.78 -11.20 21.69
C HIS A 346 16.78 -10.63 20.66
N ARG A 347 15.66 -10.03 21.12
CA ARG A 347 14.72 -9.40 20.20
C ARG A 347 15.40 -8.37 19.31
N LYS A 348 16.23 -7.49 19.88
CA LYS A 348 16.97 -6.48 19.10
C LYS A 348 17.91 -7.10 18.06
N LYS A 349 18.54 -8.24 18.37
CA LYS A 349 19.38 -8.98 17.42
C LYS A 349 18.55 -9.51 16.25
N VAL A 350 17.41 -10.14 16.52
CA VAL A 350 16.48 -10.66 15.51
C VAL A 350 15.92 -9.50 14.67
N LEU A 351 15.48 -8.41 15.30
CA LEU A 351 14.90 -7.29 14.60
C LEU A 351 15.87 -6.56 13.67
N LYS A 352 17.17 -6.52 14.01
CA LYS A 352 18.18 -6.02 13.07
C LYS A 352 18.25 -6.87 11.79
N SER A 353 18.00 -8.17 11.87
CA SER A 353 17.90 -9.02 10.67
C SER A 353 16.64 -8.70 9.86
N VAL A 354 15.52 -8.47 10.52
CA VAL A 354 14.29 -8.01 9.84
C VAL A 354 14.53 -6.68 9.10
N VAL A 355 15.20 -5.71 9.74
CA VAL A 355 15.54 -4.42 9.10
C VAL A 355 16.43 -4.62 7.88
N ARG A 356 17.46 -5.47 7.96
CA ARG A 356 18.30 -5.78 6.79
C ARG A 356 17.51 -6.45 5.68
N SER A 357 16.57 -7.32 6.02
CA SER A 357 15.69 -7.97 5.04
C SER A 357 14.81 -6.96 4.32
N VAL A 358 14.24 -6.02 5.05
CA VAL A 358 13.43 -4.92 4.48
C VAL A 358 14.30 -4.06 3.56
N ASN A 359 15.51 -3.68 3.99
CA ASN A 359 16.42 -2.91 3.15
C ASN A 359 16.75 -3.66 1.84
N LYS A 360 17.12 -4.95 1.92
CA LYS A 360 17.40 -5.75 0.71
C LYS A 360 16.21 -5.86 -0.21
N TYR A 361 15.01 -6.06 0.34
CA TYR A 361 13.79 -6.21 -0.45
C TYR A 361 13.43 -4.96 -1.27
N PHE A 362 13.66 -3.78 -0.72
CA PHE A 362 13.35 -2.51 -1.40
C PHE A 362 14.52 -1.90 -2.18
N ASP A 363 15.76 -2.35 -1.94
CA ASP A 363 16.93 -1.91 -2.68
C ASP A 363 17.18 -2.76 -3.96
N GLU A 364 16.47 -3.93 -4.13
CA GLU A 364 16.47 -4.81 -5.32
C GLU A 364 15.37 -4.44 -6.32
#